data_8b54e1132b4ca73379b1141248222917
#
_entry.id   8b54e1132b4ca73379b1141248222917
#
_cell.length_a   1.000
_cell.length_b   1.000
_cell.length_c   1.000
_cell.angle_alpha   90.00
_cell.angle_beta   90.00
_cell.angle_gamma   90.00
#
_symmetry.space_group_name_H-M   'P 1'
#
loop_
_entity.id
_entity.type
_entity.pdbx_description
1 polymer ?
#
loop_
_entity_poly.entity_id
_entity_poly.type
_entity_poly.pdbx_seq_one_letter_code
_entity_poly.pdbx_strand_id
1 'polypeptide(L)'
;MTSTSTEELTKQAQWQKVFNAILGYQTIWIADIGLKTGFFRAIADSPAGIEEDTLAHTLGFAPRYVQVWCRAAYAYELLDWDELAGYRLAPQMAALLLDPTDPQFSGGRIQFYAALYEDFHAFPTYLRSGEVWPRSAHDPWLLEASKNATKPDAAMITEAVLPQAKETLTRLEQGGTILDIGAGAGFALVYYATRFPKARLVGLEVDMPSIELAQRAIVEAGLTDRIELRREDANQLNDEQVYDLVTMNLALHETGGPAQYRNVLSCVRRALKSAGTIVVSEFPYPDTPGAYRAAPVYRMLAGIQLHEALVGCGMITQGELRDLLTETGFSKVREASQPLATRFVMLAEKQEG
;
A
#
# COMPACT_ATOMS: atom_id res chain seq x y z
N MET A 1 -22.93 20.71 -26.64
CA MET A 1 -23.26 19.27 -26.90
C MET A 1 -22.29 18.78 -27.96
N THR A 2 -21.14 18.31 -27.59
CA THR A 2 -20.17 17.65 -28.48
C THR A 2 -20.39 16.16 -28.38
N SER A 3 -21.01 15.60 -29.40
CA SER A 3 -21.14 14.14 -29.61
C SER A 3 -19.73 13.56 -29.74
N THR A 4 -19.22 12.95 -28.70
CA THR A 4 -18.10 12.01 -28.82
C THR A 4 -18.59 10.79 -29.55
N SER A 5 -18.26 10.71 -30.85
CA SER A 5 -18.44 9.48 -31.64
C SER A 5 -17.69 8.35 -30.94
N THR A 6 -18.40 7.41 -30.38
CA THR A 6 -17.86 6.09 -30.00
C THR A 6 -17.39 5.43 -31.30
N GLU A 7 -16.09 5.50 -31.61
CA GLU A 7 -15.51 4.65 -32.64
C GLU A 7 -15.91 3.22 -32.36
N GLU A 8 -16.59 2.58 -33.28
CA GLU A 8 -17.02 1.19 -33.14
C GLU A 8 -15.78 0.31 -33.13
N LEU A 9 -15.41 -0.19 -31.94
CA LEU A 9 -14.19 -0.99 -31.74
C LEU A 9 -14.33 -2.28 -32.56
N THR A 10 -13.41 -2.51 -33.49
CA THR A 10 -13.39 -3.75 -34.29
C THR A 10 -13.19 -4.97 -33.40
N LYS A 11 -13.67 -6.13 -33.85
CA LYS A 11 -13.44 -7.43 -33.17
C LYS A 11 -11.95 -7.66 -32.88
N GLN A 12 -11.08 -7.29 -33.83
CA GLN A 12 -9.63 -7.42 -33.69
C GLN A 12 -9.08 -6.53 -32.56
N ALA A 13 -9.54 -5.29 -32.44
CA ALA A 13 -9.15 -4.41 -31.36
C ALA A 13 -9.62 -4.92 -29.98
N GLN A 14 -10.81 -5.47 -29.89
CA GLN A 14 -11.30 -6.11 -28.66
C GLN A 14 -10.49 -7.36 -28.30
N TRP A 15 -10.18 -8.20 -29.28
CA TRP A 15 -9.34 -9.37 -29.09
C TRP A 15 -7.96 -8.97 -28.55
N GLN A 16 -7.34 -7.95 -29.13
CA GLN A 16 -6.03 -7.46 -28.66
C GLN A 16 -6.05 -7.00 -27.20
N LYS A 17 -7.15 -6.35 -26.75
CA LYS A 17 -7.30 -5.97 -25.34
C LYS A 17 -7.36 -7.20 -24.43
N VAL A 18 -8.13 -8.20 -24.79
CA VAL A 18 -8.23 -9.46 -24.02
C VAL A 18 -6.88 -10.16 -23.99
N PHE A 19 -6.20 -10.24 -25.13
CA PHE A 19 -4.89 -10.87 -25.20
C PHE A 19 -3.85 -10.13 -24.35
N ASN A 20 -3.80 -8.81 -24.41
CA ASN A 20 -2.91 -8.01 -23.57
C ASN A 20 -3.21 -8.19 -22.08
N ALA A 21 -4.48 -8.36 -21.69
CA ALA A 21 -4.84 -8.66 -20.30
C ALA A 21 -4.29 -10.03 -19.85
N ILE A 22 -4.32 -11.05 -20.71
CA ILE A 22 -3.72 -12.36 -20.44
C ILE A 22 -2.19 -12.23 -20.25
N LEU A 23 -1.52 -11.50 -21.16
CA LEU A 23 -0.08 -11.26 -21.03
C LEU A 23 0.25 -10.51 -19.73
N GLY A 24 -0.51 -9.47 -19.39
CA GLY A 24 -0.32 -8.74 -18.13
C GLY A 24 -0.50 -9.63 -16.90
N TYR A 25 -1.47 -10.53 -16.91
CA TYR A 25 -1.67 -11.48 -15.82
C TYR A 25 -0.49 -12.46 -15.68
N GLN A 26 0.05 -12.95 -16.80
CA GLN A 26 1.25 -13.81 -16.79
C GLN A 26 2.47 -13.04 -16.29
N THR A 27 2.62 -11.76 -16.62
CA THR A 27 3.69 -10.90 -16.08
C THR A 27 3.66 -10.88 -14.55
N ILE A 28 2.46 -10.78 -13.93
CA ILE A 28 2.31 -10.82 -12.47
C ILE A 28 2.86 -12.13 -11.88
N TRP A 29 2.52 -13.29 -12.45
CA TRP A 29 3.03 -14.58 -11.95
C TRP A 29 4.55 -14.69 -12.05
N ILE A 30 5.11 -14.33 -13.20
CA ILE A 30 6.54 -14.43 -13.46
C ILE A 30 7.31 -13.52 -12.48
N ALA A 31 6.81 -12.30 -12.29
CA ALA A 31 7.43 -11.35 -11.39
C ALA A 31 7.27 -11.77 -9.91
N ASP A 32 6.09 -12.24 -9.50
CA ASP A 32 5.85 -12.72 -8.13
C ASP A 32 6.76 -13.91 -7.77
N ILE A 33 6.91 -14.88 -8.68
CA ILE A 33 7.85 -15.99 -8.51
C ILE A 33 9.26 -15.46 -8.30
N GLY A 34 9.73 -14.54 -9.16
CA GLY A 34 11.07 -13.97 -9.06
C GLY A 34 11.33 -13.20 -7.76
N LEU A 35 10.30 -12.52 -7.24
CA LEU A 35 10.36 -11.82 -5.96
C LEU A 35 10.38 -12.81 -4.77
N LYS A 36 9.48 -13.79 -4.76
CA LYS A 36 9.38 -14.80 -3.68
C LYS A 36 10.58 -15.71 -3.57
N THR A 37 11.17 -16.08 -4.70
CA THR A 37 12.33 -16.98 -4.75
C THR A 37 13.67 -16.26 -4.55
N GLY A 38 13.67 -14.92 -4.60
CA GLY A 38 14.89 -14.12 -4.55
C GLY A 38 15.68 -14.08 -5.86
N PHE A 39 15.14 -14.59 -6.98
CA PHE A 39 15.83 -14.60 -8.28
C PHE A 39 16.22 -13.20 -8.72
N PHE A 40 15.31 -12.22 -8.64
CA PHE A 40 15.64 -10.84 -8.99
C PHE A 40 16.76 -10.25 -8.14
N ARG A 41 16.79 -10.57 -6.83
CA ARG A 41 17.86 -10.08 -5.95
C ARG A 41 19.20 -10.68 -6.33
N ALA A 42 19.28 -11.99 -6.51
CA ALA A 42 20.52 -12.66 -6.90
C ALA A 42 21.04 -12.20 -8.27
N ILE A 43 20.13 -11.93 -9.23
CA ILE A 43 20.50 -11.36 -10.53
C ILE A 43 20.99 -9.91 -10.38
N ALA A 44 20.32 -9.08 -9.54
CA ALA A 44 20.76 -7.72 -9.26
C ALA A 44 22.15 -7.66 -8.62
N ASP A 45 22.47 -8.60 -7.74
CA ASP A 45 23.76 -8.74 -7.08
C ASP A 45 24.86 -9.26 -8.03
N SER A 46 24.48 -9.63 -9.26
CA SER A 46 25.37 -10.12 -10.32
C SER A 46 25.36 -9.19 -11.55
N PRO A 47 25.87 -7.95 -11.46
CA PRO A 47 25.71 -6.93 -12.50
C PRO A 47 26.43 -7.28 -13.81
N ALA A 48 27.41 -8.20 -13.78
CA ALA A 48 28.08 -8.73 -14.97
C ALA A 48 27.20 -9.74 -15.74
N GLY A 49 26.14 -10.23 -15.13
CA GLY A 49 25.28 -11.30 -15.62
C GLY A 49 25.45 -12.60 -14.84
N ILE A 50 24.47 -13.48 -14.93
CA ILE A 50 24.47 -14.79 -14.28
C ILE A 50 23.81 -15.84 -15.17
N GLU A 51 24.46 -16.99 -15.30
CA GLU A 51 23.94 -18.15 -16.01
C GLU A 51 22.83 -18.83 -15.18
N GLU A 52 21.82 -19.38 -15.85
CA GLU A 52 20.65 -19.99 -15.21
C GLU A 52 21.03 -21.16 -14.27
N ASP A 53 22.00 -21.96 -14.62
CA ASP A 53 22.47 -23.08 -13.80
C ASP A 53 23.22 -22.58 -12.54
N THR A 54 23.97 -21.49 -12.67
CA THR A 54 24.64 -20.84 -11.54
C THR A 54 23.59 -20.22 -10.60
N LEU A 55 22.56 -19.55 -11.11
CA LEU A 55 21.45 -19.00 -10.34
C LEU A 55 20.72 -20.11 -9.57
N ALA A 56 20.41 -21.22 -10.25
CA ALA A 56 19.77 -22.38 -9.66
C ALA A 56 20.57 -22.96 -8.51
N HIS A 57 21.87 -23.16 -8.71
CA HIS A 57 22.78 -23.71 -7.70
C HIS A 57 22.92 -22.78 -6.50
N THR A 58 23.10 -21.47 -6.75
CA THR A 58 23.29 -20.46 -5.69
C THR A 58 22.09 -20.40 -4.73
N LEU A 59 20.88 -20.53 -5.26
CA LEU A 59 19.65 -20.42 -4.47
C LEU A 59 19.03 -21.79 -4.09
N GLY A 60 19.65 -22.90 -4.50
CA GLY A 60 19.19 -24.24 -4.14
C GLY A 60 17.92 -24.69 -4.86
N PHE A 61 17.65 -24.17 -6.06
CA PHE A 61 16.49 -24.54 -6.87
C PHE A 61 16.87 -25.56 -7.97
N ALA A 62 15.86 -26.31 -8.43
CA ALA A 62 16.06 -27.26 -9.52
C ALA A 62 16.32 -26.51 -10.86
N PRO A 63 17.44 -26.81 -11.56
CA PRO A 63 17.87 -26.06 -12.76
C PRO A 63 16.78 -25.93 -13.83
N ARG A 64 16.05 -27.02 -14.11
CA ARG A 64 14.97 -27.02 -15.10
C ARG A 64 13.94 -25.89 -14.90
N TYR A 65 13.56 -25.63 -13.65
CA TYR A 65 12.53 -24.60 -13.36
C TYR A 65 13.13 -23.19 -13.46
N VAL A 66 14.37 -23.01 -13.02
CA VAL A 66 15.09 -21.74 -13.14
C VAL A 66 15.29 -21.36 -14.62
N GLN A 67 15.71 -22.32 -15.46
CA GLN A 67 15.84 -22.12 -16.91
C GLN A 67 14.54 -21.65 -17.55
N VAL A 68 13.41 -22.32 -17.24
CA VAL A 68 12.10 -21.93 -17.77
C VAL A 68 11.68 -20.55 -17.28
N TRP A 69 11.92 -20.25 -15.99
CA TRP A 69 11.60 -18.95 -15.41
C TRP A 69 12.44 -17.83 -16.03
N CYS A 70 13.74 -18.00 -16.20
CA CYS A 70 14.63 -17.02 -16.83
C CYS A 70 14.16 -16.68 -18.25
N ARG A 71 13.82 -17.70 -19.05
CA ARG A 71 13.29 -17.51 -20.42
C ARG A 71 11.96 -16.76 -20.41
N ALA A 72 11.06 -17.09 -19.48
CA ALA A 72 9.80 -16.37 -19.31
C ALA A 72 10.04 -14.91 -18.91
N ALA A 73 10.88 -14.66 -17.90
CA ALA A 73 11.20 -13.32 -17.44
C ALA A 73 11.88 -12.46 -18.53
N TYR A 74 12.72 -13.07 -19.36
CA TYR A 74 13.30 -12.41 -20.54
C TYR A 74 12.22 -12.09 -21.60
N ALA A 75 11.35 -13.04 -21.92
CA ALA A 75 10.28 -12.84 -22.90
C ALA A 75 9.30 -11.73 -22.49
N TYR A 76 9.19 -11.47 -21.18
CA TYR A 76 8.35 -10.40 -20.59
C TYR A 76 9.16 -9.15 -20.21
N GLU A 77 10.36 -9.00 -20.73
CA GLU A 77 11.22 -7.81 -20.60
C GLU A 77 11.55 -7.44 -19.13
N LEU A 78 11.48 -8.42 -18.23
CA LEU A 78 11.93 -8.26 -16.85
C LEU A 78 13.44 -8.48 -16.72
N LEU A 79 14.00 -9.27 -17.62
CA LEU A 79 15.42 -9.55 -17.74
C LEU A 79 15.92 -9.22 -19.15
N ASP A 80 17.19 -8.85 -19.23
CA ASP A 80 18.00 -8.89 -20.46
C ASP A 80 18.85 -10.16 -20.47
N TRP A 81 19.27 -10.59 -21.64
CA TRP A 81 20.11 -11.76 -21.84
C TRP A 81 21.28 -11.47 -22.81
N ASP A 82 22.44 -12.00 -22.49
CA ASP A 82 23.63 -11.95 -23.31
C ASP A 82 24.23 -13.36 -23.42
N GLU A 83 24.70 -13.74 -24.60
CA GLU A 83 25.18 -15.11 -24.88
C GLU A 83 26.39 -15.50 -24.01
N LEU A 84 27.23 -14.54 -23.62
CA LEU A 84 28.48 -14.80 -22.86
C LEU A 84 28.29 -14.54 -21.35
N ALA A 85 27.39 -13.63 -20.99
CA ALA A 85 27.23 -13.17 -19.61
C ALA A 85 25.99 -13.76 -18.92
N GLY A 86 25.05 -14.33 -19.67
CA GLY A 86 23.78 -14.83 -19.12
C GLY A 86 22.75 -13.71 -18.87
N TYR A 87 21.96 -13.85 -17.83
CA TYR A 87 20.83 -12.96 -17.51
C TYR A 87 21.24 -11.79 -16.61
N ARG A 88 20.64 -10.64 -16.85
CA ARG A 88 20.70 -9.42 -16.03
C ARG A 88 19.31 -8.85 -15.87
N LEU A 89 19.09 -8.02 -14.84
CA LEU A 89 17.87 -7.25 -14.78
C LEU A 89 17.78 -6.28 -15.98
N ALA A 90 16.61 -6.18 -16.57
CA ALA A 90 16.36 -5.14 -17.56
C ALA A 90 16.52 -3.73 -16.93
N PRO A 91 16.83 -2.70 -17.71
CA PRO A 91 17.08 -1.35 -17.19
C PRO A 91 15.97 -0.87 -16.25
N GLN A 92 16.35 -0.30 -15.11
CA GLN A 92 15.48 0.21 -14.04
C GLN A 92 14.68 -0.85 -13.25
N MET A 93 14.69 -2.12 -13.63
CA MET A 93 13.91 -3.15 -12.92
C MET A 93 14.38 -3.36 -11.48
N ALA A 94 15.64 -3.09 -11.15
CA ALA A 94 16.10 -3.12 -9.76
C ALA A 94 15.37 -2.10 -8.88
N ALA A 95 15.24 -0.86 -9.34
CA ALA A 95 14.50 0.19 -8.62
C ALA A 95 13.00 -0.16 -8.51
N LEU A 96 12.39 -0.56 -9.62
CA LEU A 96 10.95 -0.84 -9.67
C LEU A 96 10.54 -2.10 -8.87
N LEU A 97 11.40 -3.11 -8.79
CA LEU A 97 11.04 -4.39 -8.18
C LEU A 97 11.62 -4.60 -6.78
N LEU A 98 12.76 -3.96 -6.45
CA LEU A 98 13.54 -4.31 -5.27
C LEU A 98 13.81 -3.15 -4.30
N ASP A 99 13.59 -1.90 -4.73
CA ASP A 99 13.82 -0.72 -3.89
C ASP A 99 12.50 -0.12 -3.36
N PRO A 100 12.12 -0.39 -2.11
CA PRO A 100 10.87 0.13 -1.54
C PRO A 100 10.90 1.65 -1.27
N THR A 101 12.04 2.32 -1.44
CA THR A 101 12.16 3.78 -1.28
C THR A 101 11.90 4.52 -2.60
N ASP A 102 11.92 3.81 -3.73
CA ASP A 102 11.55 4.40 -5.02
C ASP A 102 10.04 4.70 -5.08
N PRO A 103 9.61 5.92 -5.46
CA PRO A 103 8.19 6.28 -5.58
C PRO A 103 7.40 5.41 -6.58
N GLN A 104 8.08 4.77 -7.54
CA GLN A 104 7.50 3.87 -8.53
C GLN A 104 7.64 2.39 -8.16
N PHE A 105 8.11 2.09 -6.95
CA PHE A 105 8.25 0.72 -6.48
C PHE A 105 6.96 -0.09 -6.71
N SER A 106 7.10 -1.19 -7.40
CA SER A 106 6.00 -2.05 -7.83
C SER A 106 6.11 -3.49 -7.34
N GLY A 107 7.27 -3.89 -6.79
CA GLY A 107 7.50 -5.26 -6.33
C GLY A 107 6.45 -5.72 -5.31
N GLY A 108 6.21 -4.93 -4.26
CA GLY A 108 5.18 -5.25 -3.26
C GLY A 108 3.76 -5.25 -3.84
N ARG A 109 3.49 -4.36 -4.79
CA ARG A 109 2.18 -4.31 -5.47
C ARG A 109 1.94 -5.55 -6.33
N ILE A 110 2.96 -6.03 -7.04
CA ILE A 110 2.89 -7.29 -7.80
C ILE A 110 2.57 -8.45 -6.86
N GLN A 111 3.26 -8.56 -5.73
CA GLN A 111 3.01 -9.59 -4.72
C GLN A 111 1.57 -9.51 -4.16
N PHE A 112 1.10 -8.31 -3.89
CA PHE A 112 -0.27 -8.08 -3.42
C PHE A 112 -1.31 -8.56 -4.44
N TYR A 113 -1.20 -8.16 -5.71
CA TYR A 113 -2.13 -8.62 -6.75
C TYR A 113 -2.06 -10.13 -7.00
N ALA A 114 -0.89 -10.75 -6.87
CA ALA A 114 -0.75 -12.20 -6.95
C ALA A 114 -1.46 -12.91 -5.77
N ALA A 115 -1.34 -12.34 -4.56
CA ALA A 115 -1.98 -12.90 -3.36
C ALA A 115 -3.52 -12.77 -3.38
N LEU A 116 -4.07 -11.74 -4.02
CA LEU A 116 -5.53 -11.54 -4.14
C LEU A 116 -6.25 -12.63 -4.93
N TYR A 117 -5.52 -13.47 -5.66
CA TYR A 117 -6.14 -14.50 -6.51
C TYR A 117 -7.06 -15.43 -5.72
N GLU A 118 -6.65 -15.86 -4.54
CA GLU A 118 -7.44 -16.78 -3.70
C GLU A 118 -8.75 -16.13 -3.24
N ASP A 119 -8.70 -14.87 -2.83
CA ASP A 119 -9.88 -14.12 -2.42
C ASP A 119 -10.87 -13.95 -3.59
N PHE A 120 -10.37 -13.57 -4.77
CA PHE A 120 -11.22 -13.44 -5.96
C PHE A 120 -11.81 -14.76 -6.43
N HIS A 121 -11.19 -15.89 -6.13
CA HIS A 121 -11.75 -17.20 -6.43
C HIS A 121 -13.03 -17.47 -5.64
N ALA A 122 -13.12 -16.96 -4.41
CA ALA A 122 -14.31 -17.07 -3.56
C ALA A 122 -15.42 -16.06 -3.93
N PHE A 123 -15.08 -14.96 -4.64
CA PHE A 123 -15.98 -13.83 -4.90
C PHE A 123 -17.36 -14.22 -5.43
N PRO A 124 -17.53 -15.16 -6.39
CA PRO A 124 -18.85 -15.53 -6.90
C PRO A 124 -19.83 -16.07 -5.84
N THR A 125 -19.31 -16.72 -4.80
CA THR A 125 -20.11 -17.23 -3.69
C THR A 125 -20.60 -16.08 -2.82
N TYR A 126 -19.69 -15.19 -2.42
CA TYR A 126 -20.00 -14.04 -1.56
C TYR A 126 -20.82 -12.97 -2.28
N LEU A 127 -20.60 -12.76 -3.57
CA LEU A 127 -21.44 -11.89 -4.39
C LEU A 127 -22.92 -12.34 -4.38
N ARG A 128 -23.17 -13.64 -4.26
CA ARG A 128 -24.52 -14.20 -4.25
C ARG A 128 -25.17 -14.12 -2.87
N SER A 129 -24.41 -14.40 -1.79
CA SER A 129 -24.91 -14.37 -0.42
C SER A 129 -24.99 -12.97 0.17
N GLY A 130 -24.16 -12.04 -0.29
CA GLY A 130 -24.00 -10.71 0.31
C GLY A 130 -23.22 -10.72 1.63
N GLU A 131 -22.67 -11.86 2.01
CA GLU A 131 -21.80 -11.97 3.18
C GLU A 131 -20.41 -11.40 2.91
N VAL A 132 -19.68 -11.09 3.97
CA VAL A 132 -18.31 -10.59 3.91
C VAL A 132 -17.32 -11.76 3.96
N TRP A 133 -16.29 -11.73 3.13
CA TRP A 133 -15.17 -12.67 3.17
C TRP A 133 -14.43 -12.53 4.52
N PRO A 134 -14.34 -13.60 5.31
CA PRO A 134 -13.74 -13.47 6.63
C PRO A 134 -12.21 -13.29 6.55
N ARG A 135 -11.66 -12.36 7.32
CA ARG A 135 -10.20 -12.11 7.38
C ARG A 135 -9.38 -13.38 7.67
N SER A 136 -9.92 -14.29 8.46
CA SER A 136 -9.29 -15.58 8.78
C SER A 136 -9.16 -16.55 7.57
N ALA A 137 -9.82 -16.26 6.46
CA ALA A 137 -9.77 -17.06 5.24
C ALA A 137 -8.76 -16.52 4.21
N HIS A 138 -8.15 -15.35 4.48
CA HIS A 138 -7.07 -14.83 3.63
C HIS A 138 -5.84 -15.74 3.66
N ASP A 139 -5.15 -15.82 2.51
CA ASP A 139 -3.82 -16.41 2.48
C ASP A 139 -2.89 -15.63 3.44
N PRO A 140 -2.15 -16.31 4.33
CA PRO A 140 -1.19 -15.63 5.21
C PRO A 140 -0.17 -14.75 4.45
N TRP A 141 0.13 -15.11 3.22
CA TRP A 141 0.99 -14.31 2.34
C TRP A 141 0.39 -12.94 1.99
N LEU A 142 -0.93 -12.77 2.01
CA LEU A 142 -1.58 -11.49 1.72
C LEU A 142 -1.15 -10.39 2.68
N LEU A 143 -0.94 -10.71 3.97
CA LEU A 143 -0.47 -9.75 4.97
C LEU A 143 0.95 -9.24 4.63
N GLU A 144 1.86 -10.14 4.27
CA GLU A 144 3.22 -9.77 3.84
C GLU A 144 3.19 -8.96 2.54
N ALA A 145 2.36 -9.36 1.60
CA ALA A 145 2.19 -8.66 0.33
C ALA A 145 1.60 -7.26 0.51
N SER A 146 0.59 -7.09 1.38
CA SER A 146 0.01 -5.80 1.73
C SER A 146 1.05 -4.87 2.37
N LYS A 147 1.81 -5.38 3.33
CA LYS A 147 2.95 -4.67 3.94
C LYS A 147 3.95 -4.20 2.88
N ASN A 148 4.32 -5.08 1.94
CA ASN A 148 5.26 -4.74 0.89
C ASN A 148 4.68 -3.72 -0.10
N ALA A 149 3.38 -3.79 -0.40
CA ALA A 149 2.71 -2.85 -1.30
C ALA A 149 2.60 -1.42 -0.76
N THR A 150 2.54 -1.27 0.58
CA THR A 150 2.37 0.03 1.26
C THR A 150 3.70 0.65 1.76
N LYS A 151 4.84 -0.02 1.56
CA LYS A 151 6.16 0.52 1.97
C LYS A 151 6.45 1.94 1.46
N PRO A 152 6.17 2.30 0.19
CA PRO A 152 6.41 3.66 -0.30
C PRO A 152 5.58 4.74 0.41
N ASP A 153 4.45 4.36 1.02
CA ASP A 153 3.54 5.32 1.65
C ASP A 153 4.19 5.98 2.88
N ALA A 154 4.97 5.25 3.68
CA ALA A 154 5.68 5.81 4.82
C ALA A 154 6.70 6.88 4.40
N ALA A 155 7.46 6.63 3.34
CA ALA A 155 8.38 7.62 2.76
C ALA A 155 7.62 8.82 2.18
N MET A 156 6.53 8.59 1.46
CA MET A 156 5.67 9.66 0.94
C MET A 156 5.15 10.56 2.06
N ILE A 157 4.66 9.98 3.16
CA ILE A 157 4.15 10.75 4.29
C ILE A 157 5.27 11.58 4.93
N THR A 158 6.45 11.00 5.16
CA THR A 158 7.54 11.71 5.85
C THR A 158 8.26 12.73 4.98
N GLU A 159 8.50 12.43 3.71
CA GLU A 159 9.37 13.24 2.86
C GLU A 159 8.60 14.21 1.95
N ALA A 160 7.33 13.93 1.65
CA ALA A 160 6.52 14.82 0.80
C ALA A 160 5.38 15.50 1.56
N VAL A 161 4.71 14.82 2.49
CA VAL A 161 3.51 15.36 3.16
C VAL A 161 3.87 16.17 4.41
N LEU A 162 4.64 15.62 5.35
CA LEU A 162 4.99 16.30 6.61
C LEU A 162 5.73 17.63 6.44
N PRO A 163 6.59 17.86 5.42
CA PRO A 163 7.17 19.18 5.17
C PRO A 163 6.13 20.30 4.92
N GLN A 164 4.89 19.94 4.56
CA GLN A 164 3.78 20.87 4.39
C GLN A 164 3.07 21.19 5.72
N ALA A 165 3.40 20.47 6.83
CA ALA A 165 2.96 20.70 8.20
C ALA A 165 4.15 21.05 9.10
N LYS A 166 4.82 22.18 8.83
CA LYS A 166 6.13 22.56 9.38
C LYS A 166 6.20 22.54 10.90
N GLU A 167 5.14 23.00 11.58
CA GLU A 167 5.10 23.04 13.05
C GLU A 167 5.10 21.63 13.64
N THR A 168 4.30 20.73 13.05
CA THR A 168 4.27 19.31 13.46
C THR A 168 5.60 18.64 13.17
N LEU A 169 6.19 18.84 11.99
CA LEU A 169 7.52 18.32 11.65
C LEU A 169 8.56 18.75 12.68
N THR A 170 8.59 20.05 13.04
CA THR A 170 9.54 20.57 14.05
C THR A 170 9.34 19.90 15.40
N ARG A 171 8.08 19.69 15.84
CA ARG A 171 7.81 18.99 17.11
C ARG A 171 8.30 17.55 17.08
N LEU A 172 8.08 16.84 15.98
CA LEU A 172 8.56 15.45 15.84
C LEU A 172 10.09 15.34 15.89
N GLU A 173 10.80 16.26 15.27
CA GLU A 173 12.27 16.32 15.32
C GLU A 173 12.80 16.62 16.74
N GLN A 174 12.02 17.29 17.56
CA GLN A 174 12.34 17.61 18.96
C GLN A 174 11.96 16.51 19.97
N GLY A 175 11.21 15.48 19.54
CA GLY A 175 10.80 14.37 20.41
C GLY A 175 9.28 14.30 20.63
N GLY A 176 8.50 14.67 19.63
CA GLY A 176 7.05 14.59 19.63
C GLY A 176 6.50 13.16 19.66
N THR A 177 5.18 13.05 19.67
CA THR A 177 4.48 11.77 19.75
C THR A 177 3.66 11.52 18.48
N ILE A 178 3.74 10.31 17.96
CA ILE A 178 3.02 9.85 16.75
C ILE A 178 2.07 8.73 17.14
N LEU A 179 0.85 8.79 16.64
CA LEU A 179 -0.09 7.68 16.61
C LEU A 179 -0.29 7.22 15.17
N ASP A 180 -0.10 5.94 14.92
CA ASP A 180 -0.39 5.31 13.62
C ASP A 180 -1.58 4.37 13.78
N ILE A 181 -2.70 4.69 13.14
CA ILE A 181 -3.94 3.92 13.20
C ILE A 181 -4.01 3.01 11.99
N GLY A 182 -4.25 1.70 12.23
CA GLY A 182 -4.10 0.66 11.23
C GLY A 182 -2.62 0.38 10.96
N ALA A 183 -1.84 0.17 12.02
CA ALA A 183 -0.38 0.02 11.95
C ALA A 183 0.06 -1.21 11.13
N GLY A 184 -0.85 -2.14 10.85
CA GLY A 184 -0.60 -3.34 10.06
C GLY A 184 0.62 -4.10 10.58
N ALA A 185 1.52 -4.52 9.67
CA ALA A 185 2.75 -5.24 10.02
C ALA A 185 3.89 -4.33 10.51
N GLY A 186 3.62 -3.07 10.89
CA GLY A 186 4.53 -2.18 11.62
C GLY A 186 5.61 -1.50 10.78
N PHE A 187 5.61 -1.63 9.46
CA PHE A 187 6.64 -1.01 8.61
C PHE A 187 6.66 0.51 8.77
N ALA A 188 5.49 1.16 8.73
CA ALA A 188 5.39 2.62 8.88
C ALA A 188 5.92 3.08 10.25
N LEU A 189 5.59 2.37 11.32
CA LEU A 189 6.09 2.67 12.68
C LEU A 189 7.62 2.61 12.75
N VAL A 190 8.23 1.55 12.21
CA VAL A 190 9.70 1.42 12.16
C VAL A 190 10.32 2.53 11.32
N TYR A 191 9.71 2.85 10.18
CA TYR A 191 10.19 3.93 9.30
C TYR A 191 10.12 5.28 10.00
N TYR A 192 8.99 5.64 10.62
CA TYR A 192 8.83 6.90 11.37
C TYR A 192 9.78 6.98 12.54
N ALA A 193 9.94 5.90 13.32
CA ALA A 193 10.87 5.86 14.45
C ALA A 193 12.33 6.04 14.02
N THR A 194 12.70 5.55 12.85
CA THR A 194 14.03 5.76 12.27
C THR A 194 14.21 7.20 11.80
N ARG A 195 13.21 7.76 11.11
CA ARG A 195 13.24 9.15 10.62
C ARG A 195 13.20 10.18 11.73
N PHE A 196 12.49 9.88 12.83
CA PHE A 196 12.37 10.75 14.00
C PHE A 196 12.95 10.06 15.26
N PRO A 197 14.29 10.04 15.43
CA PRO A 197 14.94 9.22 16.46
C PRO A 197 14.62 9.63 17.91
N LYS A 198 14.06 10.80 18.14
CA LYS A 198 13.63 11.28 19.46
C LYS A 198 12.14 11.07 19.71
N ALA A 199 11.34 10.78 18.69
CA ALA A 199 9.90 10.63 18.82
C ALA A 199 9.51 9.33 19.52
N ARG A 200 8.36 9.34 20.21
CA ARG A 200 7.67 8.15 20.73
C ARG A 200 6.48 7.85 19.82
N LEU A 201 6.23 6.57 19.61
CA LEU A 201 5.20 6.12 18.69
C LEU A 201 4.26 5.14 19.37
N VAL A 202 2.99 5.23 18.97
CA VAL A 202 1.96 4.26 19.32
C VAL A 202 1.35 3.76 18.01
N GLY A 203 1.20 2.45 17.86
CA GLY A 203 0.48 1.83 16.76
C GLY A 203 -0.80 1.18 17.26
N LEU A 204 -1.95 1.47 16.65
CA LEU A 204 -3.19 0.75 16.86
C LEU A 204 -3.41 -0.24 15.72
N GLU A 205 -3.73 -1.48 16.08
CA GLU A 205 -4.09 -2.54 15.14
C GLU A 205 -5.09 -3.49 15.81
N VAL A 206 -6.03 -4.03 15.05
CA VAL A 206 -7.03 -4.98 15.57
C VAL A 206 -6.71 -6.43 15.21
N ASP A 207 -5.99 -6.63 14.10
CA ASP A 207 -5.66 -7.93 13.55
C ASP A 207 -4.44 -8.54 14.25
N MET A 208 -4.64 -9.70 14.91
CA MET A 208 -3.55 -10.34 15.67
C MET A 208 -2.37 -10.79 14.80
N PRO A 209 -2.56 -11.44 13.63
CA PRO A 209 -1.45 -11.77 12.74
C PRO A 209 -0.61 -10.55 12.34
N SER A 210 -1.24 -9.42 12.06
CA SER A 210 -0.56 -8.15 11.75
C SER A 210 0.24 -7.64 12.94
N ILE A 211 -0.32 -7.69 14.17
CA ILE A 211 0.37 -7.29 15.40
C ILE A 211 1.61 -8.15 15.65
N GLU A 212 1.53 -9.47 15.44
CA GLU A 212 2.68 -10.36 15.59
C GLU A 212 3.80 -10.05 14.60
N LEU A 213 3.45 -9.71 13.36
CA LEU A 213 4.41 -9.25 12.36
C LEU A 213 5.05 -7.92 12.76
N ALA A 214 4.24 -6.96 13.21
CA ALA A 214 4.71 -5.66 13.68
C ALA A 214 5.64 -5.79 14.88
N GLN A 215 5.29 -6.63 15.85
CA GLN A 215 6.12 -6.88 17.03
C GLN A 215 7.50 -7.42 16.65
N ARG A 216 7.57 -8.39 15.72
CA ARG A 216 8.84 -8.90 15.21
C ARG A 216 9.66 -7.80 14.54
N ALA A 217 9.05 -7.02 13.66
CA ALA A 217 9.75 -5.94 12.97
C ALA A 217 10.30 -4.87 13.94
N ILE A 218 9.56 -4.53 15.00
CA ILE A 218 9.99 -3.58 16.02
C ILE A 218 11.16 -4.13 16.84
N VAL A 219 11.12 -5.41 17.22
CA VAL A 219 12.21 -6.08 17.95
C VAL A 219 13.46 -6.16 17.09
N GLU A 220 13.35 -6.59 15.85
CA GLU A 220 14.46 -6.69 14.90
C GLU A 220 15.13 -5.31 14.64
N ALA A 221 14.34 -4.25 14.65
CA ALA A 221 14.83 -2.88 14.51
C ALA A 221 15.40 -2.30 15.80
N GLY A 222 15.29 -2.96 16.96
CA GLY A 222 15.75 -2.49 18.26
C GLY A 222 14.96 -1.27 18.77
N LEU A 223 13.66 -1.19 18.49
CA LEU A 223 12.81 -0.01 18.73
C LEU A 223 11.76 -0.21 19.83
N THR A 224 11.85 -1.28 20.61
CA THR A 224 10.87 -1.65 21.65
C THR A 224 10.69 -0.59 22.75
N ASP A 225 11.72 0.21 23.03
CA ASP A 225 11.64 1.27 24.04
C ASP A 225 10.91 2.53 23.56
N ARG A 226 10.65 2.64 22.26
CA ARG A 226 10.09 3.85 21.63
C ARG A 226 8.76 3.62 20.91
N ILE A 227 8.43 2.37 20.60
CA ILE A 227 7.19 1.99 19.89
C ILE A 227 6.35 1.11 20.81
N GLU A 228 5.15 1.57 21.11
CA GLU A 228 4.10 0.81 21.78
C GLU A 228 3.08 0.30 20.73
N LEU A 229 2.77 -0.99 20.77
CA LEU A 229 1.66 -1.57 19.99
C LEU A 229 0.47 -1.82 20.91
N ARG A 230 -0.71 -1.37 20.48
CA ARG A 230 -1.97 -1.62 21.17
C ARG A 230 -2.92 -2.39 20.26
N ARG A 231 -3.47 -3.48 20.78
CA ARG A 231 -4.62 -4.11 20.15
C ARG A 231 -5.88 -3.35 20.52
N GLU A 232 -6.21 -2.35 19.72
CA GLU A 232 -7.30 -1.42 20.03
C GLU A 232 -8.02 -0.98 18.75
N ASP A 233 -9.34 -0.96 18.80
CA ASP A 233 -10.16 -0.38 17.73
C ASP A 233 -10.13 1.16 17.85
N ALA A 234 -9.83 1.83 16.77
CA ALA A 234 -9.81 3.30 16.69
C ALA A 234 -11.15 3.95 17.10
N ASN A 235 -12.27 3.23 16.97
CA ASN A 235 -13.56 3.66 17.47
C ASN A 235 -13.62 3.77 19.01
N GLN A 236 -12.71 3.12 19.73
CA GLN A 236 -12.62 3.09 21.19
C GLN A 236 -11.47 3.92 21.74
N LEU A 237 -10.71 4.61 20.89
CA LEU A 237 -9.57 5.44 21.30
C LEU A 237 -9.98 6.51 22.31
N ASN A 238 -9.41 6.44 23.51
CA ASN A 238 -9.76 7.33 24.64
C ASN A 238 -8.64 8.30 25.04
N ASP A 239 -7.50 8.29 24.35
CA ASP A 239 -6.41 9.23 24.62
C ASP A 239 -6.86 10.69 24.44
N GLU A 240 -6.32 11.58 25.28
CA GLU A 240 -6.64 13.01 25.26
C GLU A 240 -5.36 13.84 25.19
N GLN A 241 -5.21 14.65 24.13
CA GLN A 241 -4.10 15.59 23.95
C GLN A 241 -2.69 14.95 24.09
N VAL A 242 -2.52 13.76 23.53
CA VAL A 242 -1.28 12.99 23.63
C VAL A 242 -0.38 13.16 22.41
N TYR A 243 -0.97 13.25 21.20
CA TYR A 243 -0.26 13.11 19.95
C TYR A 243 -0.03 14.44 19.23
N ASP A 244 1.15 14.62 18.69
CA ASP A 244 1.49 15.73 17.79
C ASP A 244 1.09 15.43 16.36
N LEU A 245 1.14 14.13 15.97
CA LEU A 245 0.75 13.60 14.67
C LEU A 245 -0.10 12.36 14.86
N VAL A 246 -1.18 12.27 14.09
CA VAL A 246 -1.90 11.01 13.86
C VAL A 246 -1.85 10.69 12.37
N THR A 247 -1.48 9.46 12.02
CA THR A 247 -1.47 8.94 10.65
C THR A 247 -2.52 7.84 10.50
N MET A 248 -3.23 7.87 9.37
CA MET A 248 -4.14 6.82 8.92
C MET A 248 -3.84 6.58 7.43
N ASN A 249 -3.12 5.51 7.13
CA ASN A 249 -2.79 5.16 5.75
C ASN A 249 -3.58 3.93 5.32
N LEU A 250 -4.55 4.12 4.43
CA LEU A 250 -5.48 3.08 3.98
C LEU A 250 -6.19 2.37 5.15
N ALA A 251 -6.56 3.14 6.17
CA ALA A 251 -7.11 2.59 7.40
C ALA A 251 -8.52 3.11 7.72
N LEU A 252 -8.86 4.35 7.34
CA LEU A 252 -10.16 4.92 7.70
C LEU A 252 -11.31 4.15 7.03
N HIS A 253 -11.19 3.79 5.76
CA HIS A 253 -12.21 3.05 5.02
C HIS A 253 -12.48 1.64 5.58
N GLU A 254 -11.56 1.09 6.38
CA GLU A 254 -11.70 -0.21 7.05
C GLU A 254 -12.42 -0.11 8.41
N THR A 255 -12.63 1.09 8.95
CA THR A 255 -13.21 1.26 10.30
C THR A 255 -14.74 1.10 10.33
N GLY A 256 -15.37 0.81 9.21
CA GLY A 256 -16.81 0.60 9.07
C GLY A 256 -17.44 1.52 8.03
N GLY A 257 -18.55 2.15 8.35
CA GLY A 257 -19.26 3.08 7.47
C GLY A 257 -19.16 4.55 7.91
N PRO A 258 -19.91 5.45 7.28
CA PRO A 258 -19.84 6.90 7.55
C PRO A 258 -20.03 7.30 9.02
N ALA A 259 -20.82 6.55 9.80
CA ALA A 259 -21.01 6.82 11.24
C ALA A 259 -19.73 6.50 12.03
N GLN A 260 -19.08 5.37 11.71
CA GLN A 260 -17.82 4.96 12.32
C GLN A 260 -16.69 5.90 11.92
N TYR A 261 -16.64 6.36 10.68
CA TYR A 261 -15.64 7.37 10.23
C TYR A 261 -15.72 8.64 11.08
N ARG A 262 -16.93 9.17 11.31
CA ARG A 262 -17.13 10.34 12.19
C ARG A 262 -16.69 10.08 13.64
N ASN A 263 -17.00 8.90 14.16
CA ASN A 263 -16.59 8.53 15.52
C ASN A 263 -15.07 8.45 15.64
N VAL A 264 -14.39 7.74 14.73
CA VAL A 264 -12.92 7.63 14.71
C VAL A 264 -12.27 9.00 14.61
N LEU A 265 -12.71 9.85 13.65
CA LEU A 265 -12.16 11.19 13.50
C LEU A 265 -12.38 12.07 14.73
N SER A 266 -13.51 11.91 15.44
CA SER A 266 -13.80 12.61 16.70
C SER A 266 -12.86 12.13 17.82
N CYS A 267 -12.60 10.82 17.90
CA CYS A 267 -11.64 10.24 18.84
C CYS A 267 -10.21 10.75 18.55
N VAL A 268 -9.81 10.73 17.29
CA VAL A 268 -8.51 11.26 16.84
C VAL A 268 -8.37 12.75 17.19
N ARG A 269 -9.40 13.56 16.94
CA ARG A 269 -9.35 14.98 17.28
C ARG A 269 -9.17 15.20 18.80
N ARG A 270 -9.81 14.37 19.65
CA ARG A 270 -9.61 14.41 21.09
C ARG A 270 -8.18 14.03 21.47
N ALA A 271 -7.64 12.99 20.86
CA ALA A 271 -6.31 12.44 21.13
C ALA A 271 -5.15 13.38 20.69
N LEU A 272 -5.37 14.21 19.66
CA LEU A 272 -4.42 15.20 19.20
C LEU A 272 -4.23 16.31 20.23
N LYS A 273 -2.98 16.76 20.42
CA LYS A 273 -2.63 18.01 21.10
C LYS A 273 -3.20 19.23 20.38
N SER A 274 -3.22 20.39 21.02
CA SER A 274 -3.50 21.65 20.36
C SER A 274 -2.55 21.86 19.17
N ALA A 275 -3.09 22.29 18.03
CA ALA A 275 -2.38 22.39 16.75
C ALA A 275 -1.68 21.07 16.29
N GLY A 276 -2.11 19.90 16.80
CA GLY A 276 -1.68 18.60 16.31
C GLY A 276 -2.29 18.32 14.95
N THR A 277 -1.58 17.55 14.13
CA THR A 277 -1.94 17.27 12.73
C THR A 277 -2.46 15.83 12.56
N ILE A 278 -3.52 15.67 11.77
CA ILE A 278 -3.90 14.39 11.20
C ILE A 278 -3.47 14.32 9.74
N VAL A 279 -2.95 13.16 9.33
CA VAL A 279 -2.66 12.78 7.94
C VAL A 279 -3.53 11.58 7.61
N VAL A 280 -4.44 11.70 6.65
CA VAL A 280 -5.24 10.58 6.15
C VAL A 280 -4.90 10.36 4.68
N SER A 281 -4.40 9.19 4.37
CA SER A 281 -4.03 8.74 3.02
C SER A 281 -4.98 7.63 2.58
N GLU A 282 -5.66 7.82 1.45
CA GLU A 282 -6.67 6.91 0.93
C GLU A 282 -6.54 6.71 -0.58
N PHE A 283 -7.27 5.74 -1.12
CA PHE A 283 -7.35 5.52 -2.57
C PHE A 283 -8.15 6.63 -3.26
N PRO A 284 -7.65 7.22 -4.37
CA PRO A 284 -8.36 8.28 -5.10
C PRO A 284 -9.49 7.71 -5.94
N TYR A 285 -10.54 7.21 -5.30
CA TYR A 285 -11.73 6.74 -6.01
C TYR A 285 -12.45 7.89 -6.69
N PRO A 286 -12.83 7.74 -7.98
CA PRO A 286 -13.60 8.78 -8.66
C PRO A 286 -15.06 8.77 -8.22
N ASP A 287 -15.66 9.95 -8.17
CA ASP A 287 -17.04 10.16 -7.71
C ASP A 287 -18.11 9.60 -8.67
N THR A 288 -17.76 9.35 -9.93
CA THR A 288 -18.73 8.89 -10.94
C THR A 288 -18.22 7.70 -11.75
N PRO A 289 -19.10 6.77 -12.14
CA PRO A 289 -18.72 5.61 -12.97
C PRO A 289 -18.01 5.99 -14.28
N GLY A 290 -18.39 7.12 -14.89
CA GLY A 290 -17.78 7.58 -16.14
C GLY A 290 -16.29 7.94 -16.00
N ALA A 291 -15.87 8.40 -14.82
CA ALA A 291 -14.49 8.80 -14.55
C ALA A 291 -13.53 7.59 -14.41
N TYR A 292 -14.01 6.37 -14.15
CA TYR A 292 -13.16 5.18 -14.05
C TYR A 292 -12.38 4.86 -15.34
N ARG A 293 -12.82 5.37 -16.48
CA ARG A 293 -12.10 5.21 -17.76
C ARG A 293 -11.14 6.35 -18.07
N ALA A 294 -11.15 7.42 -17.29
CA ALA A 294 -10.37 8.62 -17.58
C ALA A 294 -8.85 8.43 -17.42
N ALA A 295 -8.43 7.54 -16.50
CA ALA A 295 -7.01 7.29 -16.27
C ALA A 295 -6.74 5.80 -15.93
N PRO A 296 -5.52 5.29 -16.22
CA PRO A 296 -5.15 3.92 -15.85
C PRO A 296 -5.26 3.63 -14.36
N VAL A 297 -4.93 4.59 -13.49
CA VAL A 297 -5.04 4.45 -12.04
C VAL A 297 -6.48 4.17 -11.59
N TYR A 298 -7.47 4.82 -12.18
CA TYR A 298 -8.88 4.59 -11.84
C TYR A 298 -9.37 3.21 -12.26
N ARG A 299 -8.86 2.67 -13.37
CA ARG A 299 -9.15 1.28 -13.79
C ARG A 299 -8.56 0.26 -12.81
N MET A 300 -7.33 0.51 -12.34
CA MET A 300 -6.69 -0.30 -11.32
C MET A 300 -7.51 -0.27 -10.02
N LEU A 301 -7.91 0.92 -9.57
CA LEU A 301 -8.74 1.09 -8.37
C LEU A 301 -10.11 0.44 -8.49
N ALA A 302 -10.72 0.41 -9.68
CA ALA A 302 -11.96 -0.32 -9.90
C ALA A 302 -11.82 -1.83 -9.60
N GLY A 303 -10.65 -2.42 -9.89
CA GLY A 303 -10.34 -3.79 -9.50
C GLY A 303 -10.18 -3.95 -7.99
N ILE A 304 -9.52 -3.00 -7.32
CA ILE A 304 -9.38 -3.01 -5.86
C ILE A 304 -10.74 -2.87 -5.17
N GLN A 305 -11.65 -2.05 -5.68
CA GLN A 305 -13.01 -1.93 -5.14
C GLN A 305 -13.77 -3.25 -5.05
N LEU A 306 -13.53 -4.18 -5.98
CA LEU A 306 -14.13 -5.51 -5.89
C LEU A 306 -13.62 -6.26 -4.66
N HIS A 307 -12.33 -6.17 -4.36
CA HIS A 307 -11.76 -6.77 -3.16
C HIS A 307 -12.25 -6.06 -1.90
N GLU A 308 -12.23 -4.73 -1.86
CA GLU A 308 -12.74 -3.95 -0.72
C GLU A 308 -14.20 -4.31 -0.40
N ALA A 309 -15.05 -4.44 -1.42
CA ALA A 309 -16.42 -4.88 -1.24
C ALA A 309 -16.52 -6.32 -0.68
N LEU A 310 -15.66 -7.23 -1.15
CA LEU A 310 -15.61 -8.61 -0.68
C LEU A 310 -15.27 -8.70 0.80
N VAL A 311 -14.33 -7.90 1.27
CA VAL A 311 -13.86 -7.88 2.68
C VAL A 311 -14.65 -6.92 3.57
N GLY A 312 -15.69 -6.30 3.04
CA GLY A 312 -16.62 -5.44 3.80
C GLY A 312 -16.08 -4.04 4.08
N CYS A 313 -15.03 -3.62 3.40
CA CYS A 313 -14.50 -2.27 3.51
C CYS A 313 -15.35 -1.27 2.72
N GLY A 314 -15.39 -0.04 3.19
CA GLY A 314 -16.04 1.07 2.51
C GLY A 314 -15.14 1.69 1.45
N MET A 315 -15.71 2.66 0.75
CA MET A 315 -14.97 3.58 -0.10
C MET A 315 -15.21 4.98 0.44
N ILE A 316 -14.18 5.81 0.40
CA ILE A 316 -14.29 7.21 0.76
C ILE A 316 -13.66 8.05 -0.36
N THR A 317 -14.43 8.98 -0.92
CA THR A 317 -13.91 9.91 -1.91
C THR A 317 -13.18 11.06 -1.23
N GLN A 318 -12.36 11.77 -2.01
CA GLN A 318 -11.65 12.94 -1.50
C GLN A 318 -12.60 14.02 -0.99
N GLY A 319 -13.74 14.22 -1.66
CA GLY A 319 -14.79 15.16 -1.25
C GLY A 319 -15.40 14.77 0.09
N GLU A 320 -15.82 13.51 0.22
CA GLU A 320 -16.40 12.97 1.46
C GLU A 320 -15.43 13.07 2.64
N LEU A 321 -14.14 12.75 2.44
CA LEU A 321 -13.15 12.85 3.51
C LEU A 321 -12.93 14.30 3.95
N ARG A 322 -12.90 15.26 3.01
CA ARG A 322 -12.80 16.69 3.32
C ARG A 322 -13.97 17.15 4.17
N ASP A 323 -15.18 16.77 3.79
CA ASP A 323 -16.40 17.12 4.50
C ASP A 323 -16.42 16.50 5.90
N LEU A 324 -16.08 15.23 6.03
CA LEU A 324 -15.97 14.51 7.32
C LEU A 324 -14.96 15.17 8.28
N LEU A 325 -13.77 15.53 7.79
CA LEU A 325 -12.77 16.23 8.60
C LEU A 325 -13.30 17.59 9.07
N THR A 326 -13.97 18.32 8.20
CA THR A 326 -14.58 19.64 8.54
C THR A 326 -15.71 19.49 9.55
N GLU A 327 -16.64 18.56 9.32
CA GLU A 327 -17.77 18.27 10.20
C GLU A 327 -17.34 17.83 11.61
N THR A 328 -16.22 17.09 11.69
CA THR A 328 -15.66 16.63 12.96
C THR A 328 -14.80 17.67 13.67
N GLY A 329 -14.73 18.89 13.14
CA GLY A 329 -14.13 20.06 13.80
C GLY A 329 -12.62 20.17 13.62
N PHE A 330 -12.07 19.60 12.56
CA PHE A 330 -10.71 19.93 12.12
C PHE A 330 -10.67 21.24 11.34
N SER A 331 -9.55 21.94 11.45
CA SER A 331 -9.25 23.17 10.72
C SER A 331 -8.16 22.93 9.69
N LYS A 332 -7.94 23.92 8.79
CA LYS A 332 -6.93 23.90 7.73
C LYS A 332 -6.95 22.61 6.88
N VAL A 333 -8.16 22.07 6.66
CA VAL A 333 -8.37 20.85 5.87
C VAL A 333 -7.94 21.10 4.43
N ARG A 334 -6.93 20.39 3.96
CA ARG A 334 -6.39 20.53 2.61
C ARG A 334 -5.81 19.23 2.08
N GLU A 335 -5.78 19.10 0.78
CA GLU A 335 -5.02 18.05 0.10
C GLU A 335 -3.52 18.36 0.17
N ALA A 336 -2.71 17.35 0.48
CA ALA A 336 -1.26 17.46 0.43
C ALA A 336 -0.75 17.07 -0.97
N SER A 337 0.23 17.80 -1.47
CA SER A 337 0.99 17.40 -2.66
C SER A 337 1.86 16.18 -2.32
N GLN A 338 1.81 15.15 -3.17
CA GLN A 338 2.56 13.91 -2.98
C GLN A 338 2.76 13.15 -4.31
N PRO A 339 3.76 12.26 -4.45
CA PRO A 339 4.14 11.67 -5.72
C PRO A 339 3.34 10.42 -6.14
N LEU A 340 2.60 9.76 -5.20
CA LEU A 340 1.96 8.48 -5.47
C LEU A 340 0.58 8.66 -6.12
N ALA A 341 0.46 8.42 -7.42
CA ALA A 341 -0.81 8.54 -8.15
C ALA A 341 -1.94 7.63 -7.62
N THR A 342 -1.60 6.62 -6.80
CA THR A 342 -2.55 5.69 -6.19
C THR A 342 -3.04 6.13 -4.81
N ARG A 343 -2.66 7.34 -4.38
CA ARG A 343 -3.10 7.93 -3.11
C ARG A 343 -3.61 9.35 -3.33
N PHE A 344 -4.59 9.73 -2.54
CA PHE A 344 -4.78 11.12 -2.15
C PHE A 344 -4.52 11.24 -0.65
N VAL A 345 -4.03 12.39 -0.21
CA VAL A 345 -3.66 12.62 1.18
C VAL A 345 -4.28 13.91 1.67
N MET A 346 -5.05 13.81 2.74
CA MET A 346 -5.60 14.97 3.42
C MET A 346 -4.79 15.29 4.68
N LEU A 347 -4.43 16.55 4.80
CA LEU A 347 -3.87 17.16 6.01
C LEU A 347 -4.96 18.00 6.68
N ALA A 348 -5.06 17.89 8.00
CA ALA A 348 -5.89 18.76 8.80
C ALA A 348 -5.26 18.97 10.18
N GLU A 349 -5.64 20.05 10.86
CA GLU A 349 -5.12 20.40 12.18
C GLU A 349 -6.26 20.44 13.20
N LYS A 350 -5.97 20.01 14.44
CA LYS A 350 -6.88 20.27 15.55
C LYS A 350 -6.90 21.77 15.81
N GLN A 351 -8.09 22.36 15.77
CA GLN A 351 -8.27 23.76 16.11
C GLN A 351 -7.77 24.04 17.53
N GLU A 352 -7.08 25.15 17.73
CA GLU A 352 -6.76 25.66 19.07
C GLU A 352 -8.07 25.98 19.79
N GLY A 353 -8.28 25.34 20.94
CA GLY A 353 -9.45 25.55 21.79
C GLY A 353 -9.27 26.73 22.71
#